data_9964805980ed804afafb8dd9139a8b77
#
_entry.id   9964805980ed804afafb8dd9139a8b77
#
_cell.length_a   1.000
_cell.length_b   1.000
_cell.length_c   1.000
_cell.angle_alpha   90.00
_cell.angle_beta   90.00
_cell.angle_gamma   90.00
#
_symmetry.space_group_name_H-M   'P 1'
#
loop_
_entity.id
_entity.type
_entity.pdbx_description
1 polymer ?
#
loop_
_entity_poly.entity_id
_entity_poly.type
_entity_poly.pdbx_seq_one_letter_code
_entity_poly.pdbx_strand_id
1 'polypeptide(L)'
;HFGPSGWTRTTNADGTPGQWYLHLFDPKQPDFNWNNEAVRAEFLSILRFWLDRGVDGFRVDVAHSLVKAEGLPDHSAHAKMAGLSDASHDNGGPMWDQDGVHEIYRAWREVLDSYNPVDADGYDSAGDRAMCAEAWVNPPERLARYVRPDEFHQAFNFAFLETPWR
;
A
#
# COMPACT_ATOMS: atom_id res chain seq x y z
N HIS A 1 -10.69 -6.38 -7.09
CA HIS A 1 -11.52 -5.89 -8.17
C HIS A 1 -12.96 -6.33 -7.96
N PHE A 2 -13.89 -5.37 -7.92
CA PHE A 2 -15.32 -5.60 -7.61
C PHE A 2 -16.22 -5.58 -8.84
N GLY A 3 -15.67 -5.65 -10.03
CA GLY A 3 -16.42 -5.56 -11.28
C GLY A 3 -15.81 -6.40 -12.42
N PRO A 4 -16.40 -6.32 -13.59
CA PRO A 4 -15.98 -7.12 -14.75
C PRO A 4 -14.62 -6.67 -15.35
N SER A 5 -14.19 -5.45 -15.07
CA SER A 5 -12.89 -4.92 -15.54
C SER A 5 -12.27 -4.01 -14.47
N GLY A 6 -10.97 -4.07 -14.28
CA GLY A 6 -10.18 -3.10 -13.50
C GLY A 6 -9.81 -1.85 -14.30
N TRP A 7 -10.33 -1.70 -15.52
CA TRP A 7 -10.06 -0.56 -16.39
C TRP A 7 -11.35 0.16 -16.75
N THR A 8 -11.32 1.48 -16.63
CA THR A 8 -12.42 2.35 -17.10
C THR A 8 -11.87 3.39 -18.07
N ARG A 9 -12.64 3.65 -19.12
CA ARG A 9 -12.31 4.67 -20.11
C ARG A 9 -12.99 5.99 -19.75
N THR A 10 -12.24 7.05 -19.78
CA THR A 10 -12.79 8.41 -19.61
C THR A 10 -13.53 8.86 -20.88
N THR A 11 -14.33 9.90 -20.74
CA THR A 11 -14.96 10.62 -21.87
C THR A 11 -14.41 12.03 -21.90
N ASN A 12 -13.93 12.48 -23.04
CA ASN A 12 -13.47 13.84 -23.24
C ASN A 12 -14.65 14.84 -23.20
N ALA A 13 -14.35 16.12 -23.04
CA ALA A 13 -15.36 17.18 -22.96
C ALA A 13 -16.24 17.30 -24.24
N ASP A 14 -15.74 16.88 -25.37
CA ASP A 14 -16.44 16.84 -26.68
C ASP A 14 -17.26 15.55 -26.90
N GLY A 15 -17.32 14.67 -25.87
CA GLY A 15 -18.04 13.40 -25.96
C GLY A 15 -17.27 12.24 -26.60
N THR A 16 -16.06 12.48 -27.09
CA THR A 16 -15.22 11.41 -27.65
C THR A 16 -14.61 10.53 -26.56
N PRO A 17 -14.29 9.26 -26.87
CA PRO A 17 -13.61 8.37 -25.91
C PRO A 17 -12.23 8.91 -25.52
N GLY A 18 -11.97 9.03 -24.23
CA GLY A 18 -10.71 9.49 -23.65
C GLY A 18 -9.74 8.35 -23.31
N GLN A 19 -8.88 8.58 -22.35
CA GLN A 19 -7.87 7.65 -21.88
C GLN A 19 -8.48 6.57 -20.97
N TRP A 20 -7.75 5.46 -20.81
CA TRP A 20 -8.05 4.42 -19.85
C TRP A 20 -7.30 4.69 -18.54
N TYR A 21 -7.92 4.36 -17.41
CA TYR A 21 -7.26 4.34 -16.11
C TYR A 21 -7.54 3.04 -15.38
N LEU A 22 -6.57 2.60 -14.58
CA LEU A 22 -6.66 1.41 -13.74
C LEU A 22 -7.39 1.76 -12.44
N HIS A 23 -8.23 0.84 -11.97
CA HIS A 23 -8.81 0.85 -10.63
C HIS A 23 -8.98 -0.59 -10.14
N LEU A 24 -8.29 -0.97 -9.08
CA LEU A 24 -8.42 -2.32 -8.52
C LEU A 24 -9.72 -2.50 -7.74
N PHE A 25 -10.30 -1.40 -7.30
CA PHE A 25 -11.55 -1.37 -6.54
C PHE A 25 -12.65 -0.64 -7.33
N ASP A 26 -13.25 0.39 -6.78
CA ASP A 26 -14.33 1.14 -7.43
C ASP A 26 -13.78 2.05 -8.55
N PRO A 27 -14.49 2.24 -9.67
CA PRO A 27 -14.09 3.20 -10.71
C PRO A 27 -13.89 4.64 -10.20
N LYS A 28 -14.41 4.99 -9.04
CA LYS A 28 -14.19 6.29 -8.39
C LYS A 28 -12.91 6.34 -7.56
N GLN A 29 -12.16 5.23 -7.48
CA GLN A 29 -10.90 5.09 -6.77
C GLN A 29 -9.78 4.71 -7.75
N PRO A 30 -9.34 5.64 -8.64
CA PRO A 30 -8.27 5.35 -9.58
C PRO A 30 -6.97 5.02 -8.86
N ASP A 31 -6.27 4.01 -9.35
CA ASP A 31 -4.93 3.66 -8.88
C ASP A 31 -3.90 4.67 -9.36
N PHE A 32 -2.99 5.06 -8.49
CA PHE A 32 -1.86 5.90 -8.84
C PHE A 32 -0.76 5.11 -9.56
N ASN A 33 -0.07 5.78 -10.48
CA ASN A 33 1.14 5.22 -11.09
C ASN A 33 2.36 5.46 -10.17
N TRP A 34 2.69 4.50 -9.34
CA TRP A 34 3.80 4.57 -8.40
C TRP A 34 5.19 4.50 -9.03
N ASN A 35 5.28 4.24 -10.35
CA ASN A 35 6.52 4.41 -11.11
C ASN A 35 6.77 5.87 -11.48
N ASN A 36 5.82 6.77 -11.24
CA ASN A 36 5.96 8.20 -11.46
C ASN A 36 6.54 8.86 -10.20
N GLU A 37 7.73 9.43 -10.33
CA GLU A 37 8.40 10.13 -9.22
C GLU A 37 7.59 11.31 -8.66
N ALA A 38 6.79 11.98 -9.47
CA ALA A 38 5.91 13.05 -9.00
C ALA A 38 4.83 12.53 -8.04
N VAL A 39 4.32 11.32 -8.28
CA VAL A 39 3.37 10.66 -7.37
C VAL A 39 4.06 10.33 -6.05
N ARG A 40 5.26 9.74 -6.09
CA ARG A 40 6.04 9.44 -4.88
C ARG A 40 6.33 10.70 -4.07
N ALA A 41 6.79 11.77 -4.72
CA ALA A 41 7.09 13.05 -4.07
C ALA A 41 5.83 13.69 -3.45
N GLU A 42 4.69 13.63 -4.13
CA GLU A 42 3.43 14.16 -3.59
C GLU A 42 3.01 13.42 -2.31
N PHE A 43 3.14 12.10 -2.27
CA PHE A 43 2.82 11.34 -1.06
C PHE A 43 3.76 11.66 0.11
N LEU A 44 5.05 11.94 -0.12
CA LEU A 44 5.94 12.44 0.93
C LEU A 44 5.46 13.81 1.46
N SER A 45 4.95 14.67 0.57
CA SER A 45 4.38 15.97 0.95
C SER A 45 3.09 15.81 1.76
N ILE A 46 2.22 14.86 1.38
CA ILE A 46 0.99 14.53 2.11
C ILE A 46 1.30 14.01 3.52
N LEU A 47 2.30 13.14 3.68
CA LEU A 47 2.72 12.66 4.99
C LEU A 47 3.17 13.84 5.87
N ARG A 48 4.05 14.70 5.37
CA ARG A 48 4.52 15.90 6.10
C ARG A 48 3.36 16.83 6.46
N PHE A 49 2.43 17.06 5.53
CA PHE A 49 1.27 17.90 5.76
C PHE A 49 0.47 17.47 6.99
N TRP A 50 0.27 16.18 7.19
CA TRP A 50 -0.47 15.66 8.33
C TRP A 50 0.39 15.61 9.62
N LEU A 51 1.65 15.24 9.50
CA LEU A 51 2.59 15.22 10.64
C LEU A 51 2.80 16.62 11.22
N ASP A 52 2.91 17.65 10.36
CA ASP A 52 2.97 19.06 10.78
C ASP A 52 1.72 19.53 11.54
N ARG A 53 0.61 18.83 11.40
CA ARG A 53 -0.66 19.08 12.09
C ARG A 53 -0.84 18.23 13.36
N GLY A 54 0.17 17.46 13.72
CA GLY A 54 0.18 16.68 14.95
C GLY A 54 -0.46 15.30 14.82
N VAL A 55 -0.55 14.73 13.62
CA VAL A 55 -0.93 13.32 13.46
C VAL A 55 0.22 12.44 13.95
N ASP A 56 -0.09 11.44 14.77
CA ASP A 56 0.91 10.56 15.38
C ASP A 56 1.25 9.34 14.54
N GLY A 57 0.53 9.10 13.46
CA GLY A 57 0.84 7.97 12.57
C GLY A 57 -0.23 7.70 11.53
N PHE A 58 0.01 6.64 10.75
CA PHE A 58 -0.84 6.29 9.61
C PHE A 58 -1.14 4.79 9.58
N ARG A 59 -2.38 4.45 9.30
CA ARG A 59 -2.73 3.15 8.76
C ARG A 59 -2.74 3.26 7.24
N VAL A 60 -1.99 2.42 6.57
CA VAL A 60 -1.90 2.39 5.11
C VAL A 60 -2.78 1.27 4.58
N ASP A 61 -3.83 1.69 3.90
CA ASP A 61 -4.80 0.81 3.26
C ASP A 61 -4.20 0.08 2.08
N VAL A 62 -4.50 -1.21 1.95
CA VAL A 62 -4.06 -2.07 0.83
C VAL A 62 -2.56 -1.90 0.50
N ALA A 63 -1.73 -1.88 1.53
CA ALA A 63 -0.30 -1.55 1.42
C ALA A 63 0.48 -2.43 0.42
N HIS A 64 0.00 -3.62 0.10
CA HIS A 64 0.63 -4.55 -0.83
C HIS A 64 0.26 -4.30 -2.31
N SER A 65 -0.55 -3.27 -2.60
CA SER A 65 -1.06 -3.03 -3.95
C SER A 65 -0.51 -1.79 -4.67
N LEU A 66 0.38 -1.02 -4.05
CA LEU A 66 0.85 0.24 -4.65
C LEU A 66 1.56 -0.01 -5.99
N VAL A 67 2.53 -0.88 -6.01
CA VAL A 67 3.29 -1.23 -7.21
C VAL A 67 2.67 -2.44 -7.90
N LYS A 68 2.54 -2.37 -9.22
CA LYS A 68 2.08 -3.45 -10.08
C LYS A 68 3.26 -4.03 -10.86
N ALA A 69 3.13 -5.27 -11.31
CA ALA A 69 4.12 -5.87 -12.20
C ALA A 69 4.29 -5.04 -13.48
N GLU A 70 5.49 -5.03 -14.02
CA GLU A 70 5.82 -4.30 -15.24
C GLU A 70 4.94 -4.76 -16.40
N GLY A 71 4.50 -3.81 -17.23
CA GLY A 71 3.63 -4.05 -18.37
C GLY A 71 2.16 -4.31 -18.02
N LEU A 72 1.79 -4.29 -16.74
CA LEU A 72 0.40 -4.50 -16.27
C LEU A 72 -0.25 -5.73 -16.93
N PRO A 73 0.35 -6.91 -16.78
CA PRO A 73 -0.15 -8.11 -17.45
C PRO A 73 -1.57 -8.46 -17.00
N ASP A 74 -2.37 -8.95 -17.92
CA ASP A 74 -3.69 -9.45 -17.61
C ASP A 74 -3.60 -10.59 -16.61
N HIS A 75 -4.51 -10.58 -15.64
CA HIS A 75 -4.65 -11.67 -14.69
C HIS A 75 -6.05 -12.28 -14.85
N SER A 76 -6.10 -13.59 -15.10
CA SER A 76 -7.36 -14.30 -15.28
C SER A 76 -8.18 -14.24 -14.00
N ALA A 77 -9.43 -13.85 -14.10
CA ALA A 77 -10.35 -13.41 -13.07
C ALA A 77 -10.75 -14.44 -11.98
N HIS A 78 -10.00 -15.50 -11.82
CA HIS A 78 -10.13 -16.42 -10.69
C HIS A 78 -9.21 -16.06 -9.52
N ALA A 79 -8.46 -14.95 -9.66
CA ALA A 79 -7.79 -14.33 -8.53
C ALA A 79 -8.85 -13.89 -7.55
N LYS A 80 -9.02 -14.68 -6.53
CA LYS A 80 -9.86 -14.37 -5.39
C LYS A 80 -9.39 -13.03 -4.81
N MET A 81 -10.29 -12.24 -4.27
CA MET A 81 -10.01 -10.97 -3.60
C MET A 81 -8.73 -11.10 -2.77
N ALA A 82 -7.84 -10.13 -2.92
CA ALA A 82 -6.57 -10.14 -2.21
C ALA A 82 -6.75 -10.54 -0.75
N GLY A 83 -6.14 -11.63 -0.35
CA GLY A 83 -6.14 -12.11 1.02
C GLY A 83 -7.29 -12.99 1.47
N LEU A 84 -8.38 -13.14 0.73
CA LEU A 84 -9.54 -13.94 1.17
C LEU A 84 -9.55 -15.35 0.64
N SER A 85 -8.43 -15.92 0.24
CA SER A 85 -8.46 -17.26 -0.28
C SER A 85 -7.17 -18.04 -0.20
N ASP A 86 -7.32 -19.21 0.32
CA ASP A 86 -6.47 -20.37 0.16
C ASP A 86 -4.96 -20.14 0.23
N ALA A 87 -4.31 -20.90 1.11
CA ALA A 87 -2.87 -20.99 1.32
C ALA A 87 -2.05 -21.41 0.07
N SER A 88 -2.48 -21.05 -1.13
CA SER A 88 -1.66 -21.19 -2.32
C SER A 88 -0.61 -20.07 -2.30
N HIS A 89 0.63 -20.43 -2.55
CA HIS A 89 1.83 -19.60 -2.53
C HIS A 89 1.86 -18.49 -3.59
N ASP A 90 0.71 -18.15 -4.17
CA ASP A 90 0.54 -17.09 -5.15
C ASP A 90 0.00 -15.86 -4.44
N ASN A 91 0.76 -14.78 -4.43
CA ASN A 91 0.40 -13.48 -3.86
C ASN A 91 -0.80 -12.80 -4.54
N GLY A 92 -1.67 -13.57 -5.18
CA GLY A 92 -2.89 -13.04 -5.80
C GLY A 92 -2.68 -12.39 -7.17
N GLY A 93 -1.50 -12.49 -7.76
CA GLY A 93 -1.22 -12.05 -9.13
C GLY A 93 -0.42 -10.75 -9.25
N PRO A 94 -0.27 -10.24 -10.47
CA PRO A 94 0.67 -9.17 -10.81
C PRO A 94 0.33 -7.80 -10.20
N MET A 95 -0.83 -7.67 -9.57
CA MET A 95 -1.29 -6.41 -8.95
C MET A 95 -0.89 -6.30 -7.49
N TRP A 96 -0.30 -7.35 -6.89
CA TRP A 96 -0.10 -7.47 -5.46
C TRP A 96 1.34 -7.81 -5.11
N ASP A 97 1.79 -7.30 -3.95
CA ASP A 97 3.03 -7.67 -3.26
C ASP A 97 4.28 -7.65 -4.16
N GLN A 98 4.38 -6.65 -5.03
CA GLN A 98 5.57 -6.43 -5.85
C GLN A 98 6.70 -5.82 -5.00
N ASP A 99 7.93 -6.27 -5.22
CA ASP A 99 9.08 -5.85 -4.40
C ASP A 99 9.34 -4.33 -4.38
N GLY A 100 8.89 -3.61 -5.42
CA GLY A 100 9.01 -2.15 -5.49
C GLY A 100 8.26 -1.38 -4.42
N VAL A 101 7.28 -1.97 -3.72
CA VAL A 101 6.56 -1.29 -2.62
C VAL A 101 7.49 -0.95 -1.46
N HIS A 102 8.51 -1.79 -1.22
CA HIS A 102 9.42 -1.64 -0.09
C HIS A 102 10.28 -0.37 -0.20
N GLU A 103 10.63 0.08 -1.40
CA GLU A 103 11.34 1.35 -1.60
C GLU A 103 10.47 2.55 -1.16
N ILE A 104 9.18 2.49 -1.50
CA ILE A 104 8.23 3.54 -1.13
C ILE A 104 8.10 3.61 0.40
N TYR A 105 7.98 2.47 1.08
CA TYR A 105 7.79 2.44 2.52
C TYR A 105 9.05 2.83 3.30
N ARG A 106 10.23 2.54 2.79
CA ARG A 106 11.47 3.08 3.37
C ARG A 106 11.51 4.60 3.29
N ALA A 107 11.17 5.17 2.13
CA ALA A 107 11.10 6.63 2.00
C ALA A 107 10.04 7.26 2.91
N TRP A 108 8.91 6.59 3.12
CA TRP A 108 7.89 7.06 4.06
C TRP A 108 8.37 6.95 5.52
N ARG A 109 9.06 5.85 5.85
CA ARG A 109 9.64 5.67 7.18
C ARG A 109 10.67 6.75 7.50
N GLU A 110 11.53 7.13 6.57
CA GLU A 110 12.47 8.25 6.73
C GLU A 110 11.74 9.56 7.05
N VAL A 111 10.58 9.81 6.42
CA VAL A 111 9.78 10.99 6.75
C VAL A 111 9.28 10.90 8.18
N LEU A 112 8.70 9.79 8.62
CA LEU A 112 8.18 9.65 9.98
C LEU A 112 9.29 9.82 11.02
N ASP A 113 10.43 9.16 10.81
CA ASP A 113 11.58 9.22 11.70
C ASP A 113 12.13 10.65 11.83
N SER A 114 11.99 11.49 10.79
CA SER A 114 12.36 12.90 10.85
C SER A 114 11.50 13.74 11.80
N TYR A 115 10.36 13.21 12.22
CA TYR A 115 9.44 13.82 13.20
C TYR A 115 9.53 13.20 14.60
N ASN A 116 10.45 12.26 14.81
CA ASN A 116 10.73 11.63 16.08
C ASN A 116 12.01 12.23 16.68
N PRO A 117 11.93 13.40 17.35
CA PRO A 117 13.11 14.01 17.93
C PRO A 117 13.61 13.15 19.10
N VAL A 118 14.81 12.67 18.99
CA VAL A 118 15.52 12.00 20.09
C VAL A 118 16.18 13.10 20.90
N ASP A 119 15.86 13.21 22.19
CA ASP A 119 16.58 14.10 23.09
C ASP A 119 18.04 13.63 23.30
N ALA A 120 18.83 14.44 23.97
CA ALA A 120 20.26 14.18 24.18
C ALA A 120 20.52 12.87 24.95
N ASP A 121 19.52 12.32 25.62
CA ASP A 121 19.58 11.09 26.41
C ASP A 121 19.04 9.87 25.61
N GLY A 122 18.60 10.08 24.36
CA GLY A 122 18.02 9.04 23.51
C GLY A 122 16.57 8.70 23.81
N TYR A 123 15.88 9.56 24.55
CA TYR A 123 14.46 9.37 24.92
C TYR A 123 13.57 10.22 24.00
N ASP A 124 12.52 9.63 23.47
CA ASP A 124 11.49 10.36 22.74
C ASP A 124 10.51 11.02 23.72
N SER A 125 10.59 12.34 23.86
CA SER A 125 9.69 13.12 24.70
C SER A 125 8.36 13.48 24.01
N ALA A 126 8.24 13.24 22.72
CA ALA A 126 7.08 13.65 21.91
C ALA A 126 6.19 12.47 21.45
N GLY A 127 6.62 11.24 21.69
CA GLY A 127 5.98 10.02 21.20
C GLY A 127 6.38 9.68 19.75
N ASP A 128 6.69 8.42 19.51
CA ASP A 128 7.10 7.92 18.18
C ASP A 128 5.96 8.06 17.18
N ARG A 129 6.28 8.55 16.00
CA ARG A 129 5.38 8.47 14.85
C ARG A 129 5.42 7.06 14.28
N ALA A 130 4.26 6.47 14.02
CA ALA A 130 4.17 5.07 13.62
C ALA A 130 3.37 4.85 12.33
N MET A 131 3.70 3.78 11.62
CA MET A 131 2.90 3.29 10.49
C MET A 131 2.47 1.84 10.71
N CYS A 132 1.21 1.55 10.35
CA CYS A 132 0.65 0.21 10.34
C CYS A 132 0.20 -0.17 8.93
N ALA A 133 0.69 -1.30 8.41
CA ALA A 133 0.30 -1.80 7.10
C ALA A 133 -0.97 -2.66 7.18
N GLU A 134 -1.96 -2.36 6.34
CA GLU A 134 -2.95 -3.35 5.96
C GLU A 134 -2.43 -4.09 4.71
N ALA A 135 -1.85 -5.26 4.92
CA ALA A 135 -1.26 -6.06 3.86
C ALA A 135 -1.71 -7.52 3.96
N TRP A 136 -2.50 -7.94 2.98
CA TRP A 136 -2.91 -9.33 2.81
C TRP A 136 -1.84 -10.07 1.98
N VAL A 137 -0.81 -10.55 2.65
CA VAL A 137 0.37 -11.14 2.02
C VAL A 137 0.67 -12.50 2.62
N ASN A 138 0.91 -13.45 1.75
CA ASN A 138 1.33 -14.81 2.08
C ASN A 138 2.58 -15.20 1.27
N PRO A 139 3.46 -16.06 1.78
CA PRO A 139 3.45 -16.61 3.14
C PRO A 139 3.86 -15.56 4.20
N PRO A 140 3.79 -15.86 5.50
CA PRO A 140 4.14 -14.93 6.58
C PRO A 140 5.52 -14.29 6.47
N GLU A 141 6.48 -14.99 5.87
CA GLU A 141 7.83 -14.50 5.62
C GLU A 141 7.84 -13.29 4.66
N ARG A 142 6.88 -13.23 3.72
CA ARG A 142 6.73 -12.06 2.84
C ARG A 142 6.06 -10.91 3.58
N LEU A 143 5.05 -11.18 4.40
CA LEU A 143 4.45 -10.15 5.26
C LEU A 143 5.48 -9.55 6.23
N ALA A 144 6.39 -10.38 6.77
CA ALA A 144 7.46 -9.92 7.65
C ALA A 144 8.40 -8.89 6.97
N ARG A 145 8.48 -8.86 5.65
CA ARG A 145 9.27 -7.87 4.92
C ARG A 145 8.73 -6.46 5.08
N TYR A 146 7.41 -6.31 5.27
CA TYR A 146 6.78 -5.00 5.48
C TYR A 146 7.10 -4.38 6.83
N VAL A 147 7.47 -5.19 7.82
CA VAL A 147 7.79 -4.74 9.18
C VAL A 147 9.29 -4.81 9.49
N ARG A 148 10.14 -4.65 8.47
CA ARG A 148 11.58 -4.48 8.69
C ARG A 148 11.85 -3.18 9.45
N PRO A 149 13.00 -3.06 10.13
CA PRO A 149 13.31 -1.88 10.96
C PRO A 149 13.22 -0.54 10.24
N ASP A 150 13.39 -0.54 8.92
CA ASP A 150 13.35 0.62 8.03
C ASP A 150 12.03 0.79 7.26
N GLU A 151 10.98 0.04 7.61
CA GLU A 151 9.66 0.09 6.95
C GLU A 151 8.54 0.32 7.98
N PHE A 152 7.41 -0.40 7.88
CA PHE A 152 6.31 -0.26 8.83
C PHE A 152 6.69 -0.73 10.24
N HIS A 153 6.11 -0.11 11.24
CA HIS A 153 6.24 -0.53 12.64
C HIS A 153 5.41 -1.76 12.93
N GLN A 154 4.27 -1.89 12.26
CA GLN A 154 3.31 -2.98 12.44
C GLN A 154 2.63 -3.35 11.11
N ALA A 155 2.10 -4.56 11.05
CA ALA A 155 1.16 -5.00 10.01
C ALA A 155 0.03 -5.81 10.66
N PHE A 156 -1.14 -5.78 10.04
CA PHE A 156 -2.26 -6.62 10.48
C PHE A 156 -1.93 -8.09 10.29
N ASN A 157 -2.23 -8.88 11.30
CA ASN A 157 -2.11 -10.34 11.23
C ASN A 157 -3.45 -10.97 10.83
N PHE A 158 -3.75 -10.98 9.55
CA PHE A 158 -4.99 -11.54 9.04
C PHE A 158 -5.07 -13.07 9.19
N ALA A 159 -3.94 -13.77 9.16
CA ALA A 159 -3.91 -15.20 9.43
C ALA A 159 -4.41 -15.52 10.85
N PHE A 160 -4.09 -14.67 11.84
CA PHE A 160 -4.63 -14.80 13.19
C PHE A 160 -6.13 -14.51 13.23
N LEU A 161 -6.59 -13.48 12.50
CA LEU A 161 -8.01 -13.11 12.43
C LEU A 161 -8.87 -14.25 11.86
N GLU A 162 -8.35 -14.98 10.87
CA GLU A 162 -9.06 -16.07 10.20
C GLU A 162 -8.95 -17.42 10.94
N THR A 163 -8.15 -17.49 12.01
CA THR A 163 -7.95 -18.73 12.77
C THR A 163 -9.21 -19.07 13.55
N PRO A 164 -9.83 -20.25 13.32
CA PRO A 164 -11.02 -20.64 14.05
C PRO A 164 -10.70 -20.86 15.54
N TRP A 165 -11.57 -20.34 16.38
CA TRP A 165 -11.54 -20.63 17.81
C TRP A 165 -11.82 -22.12 18.05
N ARG A 166 -10.95 -22.80 18.78
CA ARG A 166 -11.09 -24.21 19.19
C ARG A 166 -11.09 -24.31 20.70
#